data_f806957c347c3167d2574b6da7dca7b7
#
_entry.id   f806957c347c3167d2574b6da7dca7b7
#
_cell.length_a   1.000
_cell.length_b   1.000
_cell.length_c   1.000
_cell.angle_alpha   90.00
_cell.angle_beta   90.00
_cell.angle_gamma   90.00
#
_symmetry.space_group_name_H-M   'P 1'
#
loop_
_entity.id
_entity.type
_entity.pdbx_description
1 polymer ?
#
loop_
_entity_poly.entity_id
_entity_poly.type
_entity_poly.pdbx_seq_one_letter_code
_entity_poly.pdbx_strand_id
1 'polypeptide(L)'
;MVGLVEKQKSILGLIYWPIKKKMYLAESGKGAFRHNEEWEKIEVSMMSEIQNCHALVSRHHLSEREKKLLDEMEISVVTNIGSSLKVTEIASGDAEIYMTTTNKMKQWDTSASSCIISEAGGKMTDISGKEMVYNTESVNHENGILVTNGLIHQDALNAISRLDS
;
A
#
# COMPACT_ATOMS: atom_id res chain seq x y z
N MET A 1 -11.93 -3.17 8.71
CA MET A 1 -11.61 -1.82 8.19
C MET A 1 -12.86 -1.10 7.75
N VAL A 2 -12.82 0.24 7.76
CA VAL A 2 -13.90 1.14 7.31
C VAL A 2 -13.25 2.22 6.44
N GLY A 3 -13.81 2.50 5.27
CA GLY A 3 -13.40 3.59 4.39
C GLY A 3 -14.61 4.45 4.03
N LEU A 4 -14.43 5.76 4.01
CA LEU A 4 -15.41 6.71 3.50
C LEU A 4 -14.90 7.28 2.18
N VAL A 5 -15.76 7.25 1.18
CA VAL A 5 -15.43 7.71 -0.17
C VAL A 5 -16.35 8.87 -0.56
N GLU A 6 -15.77 9.97 -1.01
CA GLU A 6 -16.47 11.11 -1.58
C GLU A 6 -15.86 11.46 -2.95
N LYS A 7 -16.71 11.72 -3.96
CA LYS A 7 -16.27 12.08 -5.32
C LYS A 7 -15.16 11.16 -5.86
N GLN A 8 -15.36 9.85 -5.68
CA GLN A 8 -14.46 8.78 -6.10
C GLN A 8 -13.07 8.76 -5.41
N LYS A 9 -12.87 9.54 -4.36
CA LYS A 9 -11.65 9.56 -3.55
C LYS A 9 -11.93 9.06 -2.13
N SER A 10 -11.00 8.32 -1.56
CA SER A 10 -11.06 7.93 -0.16
C SER A 10 -10.68 9.12 0.71
N ILE A 11 -11.59 9.54 1.60
CA ILE A 11 -11.41 10.72 2.46
C ILE A 11 -11.26 10.38 3.94
N LEU A 12 -11.57 9.13 4.33
CA LEU A 12 -11.33 8.63 5.68
C LEU A 12 -11.03 7.13 5.60
N GLY A 13 -10.06 6.70 6.37
CA GLY A 13 -9.69 5.30 6.50
C GLY A 13 -9.47 4.90 7.94
N LEU A 14 -10.07 3.77 8.37
CA LEU A 14 -9.85 3.16 9.66
C LEU A 14 -9.55 1.66 9.47
N ILE A 15 -8.43 1.21 10.06
CA ILE A 15 -8.05 -0.21 10.09
C ILE A 15 -7.76 -0.59 11.54
N TYR A 16 -8.38 -1.66 12.02
CA TYR A 16 -8.08 -2.21 13.34
C TYR A 16 -7.42 -3.58 13.21
N TRP A 17 -6.30 -3.77 13.90
CA TRP A 17 -5.57 -5.02 14.01
C TRP A 17 -5.83 -5.68 15.37
N PRO A 18 -6.79 -6.62 15.48
CA PRO A 18 -7.25 -7.14 16.78
C PRO A 18 -6.15 -7.83 17.58
N ILE A 19 -5.28 -8.62 16.90
CA ILE A 19 -4.23 -9.40 17.58
C ILE A 19 -3.20 -8.51 18.27
N LYS A 20 -2.83 -7.40 17.63
CA LYS A 20 -1.88 -6.41 18.18
C LYS A 20 -2.58 -5.25 18.91
N LYS A 21 -3.92 -5.24 18.94
CA LYS A 21 -4.75 -4.16 19.50
C LYS A 21 -4.41 -2.77 18.95
N LYS A 22 -3.86 -2.70 17.72
CA LYS A 22 -3.50 -1.45 17.06
C LYS A 22 -4.65 -0.97 16.17
N MET A 23 -4.89 0.34 16.18
CA MET A 23 -5.84 1.01 15.28
C MET A 23 -5.08 2.04 14.44
N TYR A 24 -5.42 2.13 13.17
CA TYR A 24 -4.89 3.12 12.25
C TYR A 24 -6.04 3.96 11.71
N LEU A 25 -5.89 5.26 11.73
CA LEU A 25 -6.90 6.23 11.30
C LEU A 25 -6.26 7.33 10.47
N ALA A 26 -6.92 7.70 9.39
CA ALA A 26 -6.56 8.89 8.62
C ALA A 26 -7.82 9.59 8.12
N GLU A 27 -7.76 10.90 8.03
CA GLU A 27 -8.75 11.76 7.38
C GLU A 27 -8.02 12.73 6.45
N SER A 28 -8.56 12.90 5.24
CA SER A 28 -7.94 13.72 4.19
C SER A 28 -7.59 15.13 4.69
N GLY A 29 -6.32 15.51 4.55
CA GLY A 29 -5.75 16.77 5.01
C GLY A 29 -5.46 16.86 6.50
N LYS A 30 -5.63 15.78 7.28
CA LYS A 30 -5.38 15.78 8.74
C LYS A 30 -4.24 14.87 9.16
N GLY A 31 -3.66 14.10 8.24
CA GLY A 31 -2.60 13.15 8.50
C GLY A 31 -3.09 11.77 8.89
N ALA A 32 -2.15 10.86 9.07
CA ALA A 32 -2.37 9.49 9.49
C ALA A 32 -1.88 9.27 10.93
N PHE A 33 -2.62 8.45 11.67
CA PHE A 33 -2.38 8.21 13.08
C PHE A 33 -2.48 6.72 13.40
N ARG A 34 -1.69 6.27 14.39
CA ARG A 34 -1.77 4.95 14.98
C ARG A 34 -2.12 5.07 16.45
N HIS A 35 -3.01 4.21 16.95
CA HIS A 35 -3.32 4.04 18.38
C HIS A 35 -2.86 2.66 18.83
N ASN A 36 -2.05 2.59 19.87
CA ASN A 36 -1.61 1.37 20.54
C ASN A 36 -1.75 1.51 22.05
N GLU A 37 -1.67 2.48 22.72
CA GLU A 37 -2.01 2.90 24.08
C GLU A 37 -2.37 4.39 24.02
N GLU A 38 -1.63 5.14 23.20
CA GLU A 38 -1.87 6.53 22.90
C GLU A 38 -1.92 6.73 21.38
N TRP A 39 -2.46 7.87 20.94
CA TRP A 39 -2.45 8.27 19.54
C TRP A 39 -1.09 8.88 19.18
N GLU A 40 -0.49 8.36 18.13
CA GLU A 40 0.74 8.89 17.55
C GLU A 40 0.55 9.15 16.05
N LYS A 41 1.12 10.23 15.56
CA LYS A 41 1.18 10.50 14.12
C LYS A 41 2.15 9.50 13.48
N ILE A 42 1.78 8.95 12.33
CA ILE A 42 2.64 8.07 11.55
C ILE A 42 3.00 8.71 10.23
N GLU A 43 4.21 8.41 9.76
CA GLU A 43 4.74 8.84 8.48
C GLU A 43 5.53 7.68 7.85
N VAL A 44 5.57 7.66 6.53
CA VAL A 44 6.37 6.68 5.78
C VAL A 44 7.86 6.86 6.02
N SER A 45 8.65 5.83 5.72
CA SER A 45 10.11 5.89 5.81
C SER A 45 10.71 6.86 4.78
N MET A 46 11.92 7.33 5.05
CA MET A 46 12.70 8.19 4.15
C MET A 46 13.66 7.38 3.26
N MET A 47 13.48 6.06 3.15
CA MET A 47 14.27 5.20 2.26
C MET A 47 14.02 5.59 0.80
N SER A 48 15.07 5.92 0.08
CA SER A 48 15.03 6.35 -1.33
C SER A 48 15.75 5.40 -2.29
N GLU A 49 16.45 4.40 -1.78
CA GLU A 49 17.18 3.41 -2.58
C GLU A 49 16.39 2.11 -2.63
N ILE A 50 15.82 1.78 -3.79
CA ILE A 50 14.87 0.66 -3.95
C ILE A 50 15.46 -0.69 -3.55
N GLN A 51 16.74 -0.94 -3.82
CA GLN A 51 17.43 -2.19 -3.46
C GLN A 51 17.58 -2.39 -1.94
N ASN A 52 17.52 -1.31 -1.16
CA ASN A 52 17.63 -1.34 0.30
C ASN A 52 16.25 -1.41 0.99
N CYS A 53 15.18 -1.46 0.20
CA CYS A 53 13.82 -1.47 0.72
C CYS A 53 13.43 -2.82 1.34
N HIS A 54 12.52 -2.74 2.30
CA HIS A 54 11.80 -3.87 2.85
C HIS A 54 10.47 -4.05 2.12
N ALA A 55 10.30 -5.18 1.43
CA ALA A 55 9.08 -5.50 0.72
C ALA A 55 8.13 -6.35 1.57
N LEU A 56 6.86 -6.02 1.50
CA LEU A 56 5.78 -6.82 2.09
C LEU A 56 5.05 -7.61 1.00
N VAL A 57 4.84 -8.90 1.24
CA VAL A 57 4.17 -9.78 0.28
C VAL A 57 3.00 -10.52 0.91
N SER A 58 2.10 -11.00 0.08
CA SER A 58 0.95 -11.78 0.54
C SER A 58 1.38 -13.16 1.06
N ARG A 59 0.76 -13.63 2.15
CA ARG A 59 1.08 -14.93 2.77
C ARG A 59 0.86 -16.12 1.83
N HIS A 60 -0.14 -16.05 0.96
CA HIS A 60 -0.63 -17.19 0.18
C HIS A 60 -0.66 -16.95 -1.33
N HIS A 61 -0.29 -15.76 -1.81
CA HIS A 61 -0.53 -15.36 -3.19
C HIS A 61 0.64 -14.55 -3.79
N LEU A 62 1.88 -14.91 -3.46
CA LEU A 62 3.04 -14.34 -4.15
C LEU A 62 3.18 -15.03 -5.51
N SER A 63 2.92 -14.31 -6.59
CA SER A 63 3.03 -14.82 -7.95
C SER A 63 4.49 -14.88 -8.42
N GLU A 64 4.78 -15.71 -9.42
CA GLU A 64 6.12 -15.76 -10.04
C GLU A 64 6.51 -14.39 -10.67
N ARG A 65 5.52 -13.62 -11.17
CA ARG A 65 5.77 -12.26 -11.66
C ARG A 65 6.21 -11.32 -10.54
N GLU A 66 5.55 -11.37 -9.39
CA GLU A 66 5.93 -10.56 -8.23
C GLU A 66 7.32 -10.92 -7.69
N LYS A 67 7.70 -12.20 -7.71
CA LYS A 67 9.07 -12.64 -7.36
C LYS A 67 10.11 -12.05 -8.31
N LYS A 68 9.88 -12.16 -9.63
CA LYS A 68 10.76 -11.58 -10.64
C LYS A 68 10.90 -10.07 -10.51
N LEU A 69 9.82 -9.36 -10.11
CA LEU A 69 9.87 -7.93 -9.85
C LEU A 69 10.73 -7.58 -8.64
N LEU A 70 10.65 -8.38 -7.56
CA LEU A 70 11.53 -8.20 -6.39
C LEU A 70 13.00 -8.44 -6.77
N ASP A 71 13.27 -9.47 -7.57
CA ASP A 71 14.62 -9.76 -8.08
C ASP A 71 15.14 -8.64 -8.98
N GLU A 72 14.30 -8.11 -9.91
CA GLU A 72 14.64 -6.99 -10.80
C GLU A 72 14.94 -5.69 -10.01
N MET A 73 14.28 -5.48 -8.89
CA MET A 73 14.53 -4.36 -7.97
C MET A 73 15.66 -4.63 -6.98
N GLU A 74 16.27 -5.83 -7.01
CA GLU A 74 17.33 -6.27 -6.08
C GLU A 74 16.90 -6.23 -4.60
N ILE A 75 15.60 -6.37 -4.32
CA ILE A 75 15.07 -6.33 -2.96
C ILE A 75 15.26 -7.67 -2.28
N SER A 76 16.08 -7.73 -1.25
CA SER A 76 16.41 -8.94 -0.50
C SER A 76 15.62 -9.12 0.81
N VAL A 77 15.12 -8.03 1.39
CA VAL A 77 14.36 -8.07 2.65
C VAL A 77 12.88 -8.19 2.33
N VAL A 78 12.30 -9.36 2.59
CA VAL A 78 10.90 -9.66 2.27
C VAL A 78 10.18 -10.28 3.46
N THR A 79 9.03 -9.75 3.83
CA THR A 79 8.19 -10.26 4.92
C THR A 79 6.76 -10.56 4.45
N ASN A 80 6.21 -11.68 4.92
CA ASN A 80 4.85 -12.11 4.62
C ASN A 80 3.86 -11.53 5.63
N ILE A 81 2.99 -10.63 5.19
CA ILE A 81 1.89 -10.07 5.99
C ILE A 81 0.57 -10.22 5.21
N GLY A 82 -0.50 -10.56 5.92
CA GLY A 82 -1.83 -10.68 5.32
C GLY A 82 -2.59 -9.36 5.25
N SER A 83 -3.55 -9.27 4.31
CA SER A 83 -4.54 -8.19 4.24
C SER A 83 -3.96 -6.79 4.04
N SER A 84 -4.76 -5.76 4.28
CA SER A 84 -4.41 -4.33 4.28
C SER A 84 -3.38 -3.92 5.34
N LEU A 85 -3.00 -4.84 6.25
CA LEU A 85 -1.94 -4.61 7.22
C LEU A 85 -0.58 -4.33 6.58
N LYS A 86 -0.32 -4.81 5.35
CA LYS A 86 0.87 -4.42 4.59
C LYS A 86 0.95 -2.92 4.38
N VAL A 87 -0.18 -2.30 4.05
CA VAL A 87 -0.24 -0.86 3.81
C VAL A 87 -0.05 -0.08 5.11
N THR A 88 -0.58 -0.58 6.25
CA THR A 88 -0.38 0.10 7.54
C THR A 88 1.07 0.04 8.03
N GLU A 89 1.81 -1.04 7.75
CA GLU A 89 3.24 -1.11 8.07
C GLU A 89 4.06 -0.13 7.20
N ILE A 90 3.73 0.01 5.90
CA ILE A 90 4.37 1.02 5.03
C ILE A 90 4.04 2.43 5.52
N ALA A 91 2.78 2.70 5.85
CA ALA A 91 2.35 4.00 6.38
C ALA A 91 3.02 4.36 7.72
N SER A 92 3.47 3.36 8.49
CA SER A 92 4.19 3.52 9.76
C SER A 92 5.71 3.60 9.60
N GLY A 93 6.25 3.52 8.38
CA GLY A 93 7.68 3.53 8.12
C GLY A 93 8.41 2.22 8.41
N ASP A 94 7.66 1.12 8.66
CA ASP A 94 8.23 -0.20 8.99
C ASP A 94 8.58 -1.03 7.75
N ALA A 95 8.18 -0.58 6.56
CA ALA A 95 8.50 -1.15 5.25
C ALA A 95 8.27 -0.10 4.14
N GLU A 96 8.72 -0.38 2.91
CA GLU A 96 8.69 0.61 1.84
C GLU A 96 7.79 0.25 0.66
N ILE A 97 7.57 -1.03 0.40
CA ILE A 97 6.87 -1.47 -0.81
C ILE A 97 5.98 -2.68 -0.60
N TYR A 98 4.80 -2.62 -1.18
CA TYR A 98 3.91 -3.75 -1.44
C TYR A 98 3.36 -3.65 -2.85
N MET A 99 3.34 -4.76 -3.57
CA MET A 99 2.67 -4.85 -4.86
C MET A 99 1.87 -6.14 -5.00
N THR A 100 0.86 -6.10 -5.83
CA THR A 100 0.20 -7.28 -6.38
C THR A 100 -0.16 -7.04 -7.83
N THR A 101 0.14 -8.03 -8.67
CA THR A 101 -0.10 -7.97 -10.11
C THR A 101 -1.40 -8.64 -10.53
N THR A 102 -2.19 -9.09 -9.55
CA THR A 102 -3.47 -9.78 -9.78
C THR A 102 -4.65 -8.80 -9.70
N ASN A 103 -5.75 -9.12 -10.38
CA ASN A 103 -7.01 -8.38 -10.37
C ASN A 103 -8.00 -8.86 -9.30
N LYS A 104 -7.52 -9.53 -8.25
CA LYS A 104 -8.39 -10.12 -7.21
C LYS A 104 -8.86 -9.12 -6.17
N MET A 105 -8.19 -7.98 -6.05
CA MET A 105 -8.50 -6.95 -5.06
C MET A 105 -9.72 -6.13 -5.50
N LYS A 106 -10.54 -5.77 -4.52
CA LYS A 106 -11.74 -4.95 -4.70
C LYS A 106 -11.57 -3.58 -4.06
N GLN A 107 -12.40 -2.63 -4.45
CA GLN A 107 -12.36 -1.27 -3.91
C GLN A 107 -12.50 -1.23 -2.38
N TRP A 108 -13.30 -2.09 -1.78
CA TRP A 108 -13.44 -2.18 -0.32
C TRP A 108 -12.23 -2.77 0.40
N ASP A 109 -11.32 -3.47 -0.32
CA ASP A 109 -10.06 -3.97 0.24
C ASP A 109 -9.00 -2.87 0.37
N THR A 110 -9.18 -1.74 -0.32
CA THR A 110 -8.17 -0.69 -0.43
C THR A 110 -8.63 0.68 0.02
N SER A 111 -9.94 0.96 0.04
CA SER A 111 -10.44 2.31 0.32
C SER A 111 -9.92 2.89 1.64
N ALA A 112 -9.95 2.12 2.73
CA ALA A 112 -9.42 2.59 4.01
C ALA A 112 -7.91 2.80 3.98
N SER A 113 -7.16 1.83 3.43
CA SER A 113 -5.70 1.88 3.37
C SER A 113 -5.18 2.93 2.39
N SER A 114 -5.93 3.26 1.34
CA SER A 114 -5.58 4.33 0.40
C SER A 114 -5.53 5.70 1.09
N CYS A 115 -6.51 6.03 1.94
CA CYS A 115 -6.46 7.25 2.72
C CYS A 115 -5.29 7.24 3.71
N ILE A 116 -5.08 6.12 4.43
CA ILE A 116 -4.01 6.02 5.44
C ILE A 116 -2.63 6.22 4.81
N ILE A 117 -2.34 5.53 3.70
CA ILE A 117 -1.01 5.65 3.07
C ILE A 117 -0.78 7.04 2.47
N SER A 118 -1.80 7.64 1.86
CA SER A 118 -1.72 8.99 1.30
C SER A 118 -1.43 10.03 2.38
N GLU A 119 -2.14 9.97 3.49
CA GLU A 119 -2.01 10.90 4.61
C GLU A 119 -0.71 10.68 5.43
N ALA A 120 -0.10 9.49 5.33
CA ALA A 120 1.23 9.21 5.87
C ALA A 120 2.38 9.69 4.95
N GLY A 121 2.08 10.23 3.76
CA GLY A 121 3.06 10.68 2.78
C GLY A 121 3.51 9.63 1.77
N GLY A 122 2.91 8.44 1.78
CA GLY A 122 3.17 7.39 0.78
C GLY A 122 2.26 7.50 -0.45
N LYS A 123 2.34 6.49 -1.31
CA LYS A 123 1.58 6.47 -2.56
C LYS A 123 0.98 5.10 -2.84
N MET A 124 -0.27 5.08 -3.34
CA MET A 124 -0.96 3.91 -3.84
C MET A 124 -1.50 4.18 -5.24
N THR A 125 -1.12 3.33 -6.21
CA THR A 125 -1.63 3.36 -7.59
C THR A 125 -1.94 1.95 -8.07
N ASP A 126 -2.50 1.82 -9.26
CA ASP A 126 -2.38 0.56 -9.99
C ASP A 126 -0.92 0.37 -10.48
N ILE A 127 -0.59 -0.82 -11.02
CA ILE A 127 0.78 -1.09 -11.52
C ILE A 127 1.14 -0.35 -12.80
N SER A 128 0.22 0.38 -13.42
CA SER A 128 0.47 1.32 -14.53
C SER A 128 0.70 2.76 -14.05
N GLY A 129 0.64 3.01 -12.75
CA GLY A 129 0.82 4.33 -12.15
C GLY A 129 -0.44 5.19 -12.09
N LYS A 130 -1.63 4.67 -12.44
CA LYS A 130 -2.89 5.40 -12.33
C LYS A 130 -3.37 5.45 -10.89
N GLU A 131 -3.90 6.59 -10.48
CA GLU A 131 -4.52 6.77 -9.18
C GLU A 131 -5.70 5.80 -8.96
N MET A 132 -5.87 5.36 -7.71
CA MET A 132 -6.99 4.51 -7.33
C MET A 132 -8.29 5.31 -7.34
N VAL A 133 -9.32 4.74 -7.96
CA VAL A 133 -10.66 5.34 -8.08
C VAL A 133 -11.68 4.42 -7.42
N TYR A 134 -12.63 5.00 -6.70
CA TYR A 134 -13.64 4.30 -5.92
C TYR A 134 -15.07 4.67 -6.35
N ASN A 135 -16.05 3.86 -5.94
CA ASN A 135 -17.47 4.04 -6.30
C ASN A 135 -17.68 4.09 -7.82
N THR A 136 -16.98 3.25 -8.55
CA THR A 136 -17.15 3.04 -9.98
C THR A 136 -18.07 1.84 -10.24
N GLU A 137 -18.55 1.68 -11.48
CA GLU A 137 -19.41 0.58 -11.88
C GLU A 137 -18.73 -0.79 -11.67
N SER A 138 -17.45 -0.94 -12.12
CA SER A 138 -16.64 -2.09 -11.76
C SER A 138 -15.98 -1.84 -10.40
N VAL A 139 -16.17 -2.77 -9.48
CA VAL A 139 -15.56 -2.70 -8.14
C VAL A 139 -14.17 -3.36 -8.07
N ASN A 140 -13.69 -3.91 -9.18
CA ASN A 140 -12.40 -4.58 -9.27
C ASN A 140 -11.26 -3.59 -9.49
N HIS A 141 -10.10 -3.88 -8.92
CA HIS A 141 -8.83 -3.28 -9.33
C HIS A 141 -8.24 -4.14 -10.45
N GLU A 142 -8.49 -3.74 -11.71
CA GLU A 142 -8.19 -4.56 -12.90
C GLU A 142 -6.68 -4.72 -13.13
N ASN A 143 -5.87 -3.72 -12.76
CA ASN A 143 -4.44 -3.66 -13.05
C ASN A 143 -3.56 -3.87 -11.81
N GLY A 144 -3.98 -4.68 -10.84
CA GLY A 144 -3.19 -4.86 -9.63
C GLY A 144 -3.03 -3.57 -8.81
N ILE A 145 -2.07 -3.57 -7.89
CA ILE A 145 -1.85 -2.45 -6.95
C ILE A 145 -0.36 -2.35 -6.64
N LEU A 146 0.15 -1.12 -6.62
CA LEU A 146 1.47 -0.75 -6.12
C LEU A 146 1.32 0.25 -4.97
N VAL A 147 1.90 -0.06 -3.83
CA VAL A 147 1.97 0.80 -2.64
C VAL A 147 3.42 1.00 -2.25
N THR A 148 3.81 2.25 -2.02
CA THR A 148 5.18 2.58 -1.62
C THR A 148 5.20 3.72 -0.59
N ASN A 149 6.38 3.99 -0.04
CA ASN A 149 6.64 5.18 0.76
C ASN A 149 6.64 6.51 -0.06
N GLY A 150 6.31 6.45 -1.36
CA GLY A 150 6.29 7.60 -2.26
C GLY A 150 7.64 7.89 -2.93
N LEU A 151 8.75 7.80 -2.22
CA LEU A 151 10.09 8.12 -2.74
C LEU A 151 10.55 7.17 -3.85
N ILE A 152 10.31 5.87 -3.66
CA ILE A 152 10.71 4.81 -4.62
C ILE A 152 9.61 4.47 -5.64
N HIS A 153 8.47 5.19 -5.64
CA HIS A 153 7.31 4.80 -6.44
C HIS A 153 7.60 4.75 -7.94
N GLN A 154 8.31 5.76 -8.44
CA GLN A 154 8.67 5.83 -9.87
C GLN A 154 9.66 4.75 -10.26
N ASP A 155 10.63 4.42 -9.40
CA ASP A 155 11.59 3.34 -9.67
C ASP A 155 10.91 1.98 -9.71
N ALA A 156 9.94 1.74 -8.84
CA ALA A 156 9.11 0.54 -8.89
C ALA A 156 8.28 0.44 -10.18
N LEU A 157 7.65 1.54 -10.63
CA LEU A 157 6.92 1.58 -11.91
C LEU A 157 7.86 1.32 -13.10
N ASN A 158 9.07 1.86 -13.07
CA ASN A 158 10.08 1.64 -14.11
C ASN A 158 10.52 0.15 -14.16
N ALA A 159 10.70 -0.49 -13.01
CA ALA A 159 11.02 -1.93 -12.94
C ALA A 159 9.87 -2.78 -13.50
N ILE A 160 8.61 -2.45 -13.16
CA ILE A 160 7.42 -3.13 -13.71
C ILE A 160 7.39 -3.00 -15.24
N SER A 161 7.61 -1.80 -15.77
CA SER A 161 7.61 -1.55 -17.21
C SER A 161 8.71 -2.31 -17.96
N ARG A 162 9.92 -2.45 -17.37
CA ARG A 162 11.01 -3.23 -17.96
C ARG A 162 10.70 -4.71 -18.03
N LEU A 163 10.03 -5.26 -17.03
CA LEU A 163 9.66 -6.69 -17.03
C LEU A 163 8.55 -7.01 -18.04
N ASP A 164 7.73 -6.03 -18.44
CA ASP A 164 6.62 -6.18 -19.39
C ASP A 164 7.03 -5.91 -20.86
N SER A 165 8.26 -5.43 -21.10
CA SER A 165 8.79 -5.15 -22.43
C SER A 165 9.59 -6.34 -22.99
#